data_38a65722be8db62c97bd78893cb942db
#
_entry.id   38a65722be8db62c97bd78893cb942db
#
_cell.length_a   1.000
_cell.length_b   1.000
_cell.length_c   1.000
_cell.angle_alpha   90.00
_cell.angle_beta   90.00
_cell.angle_gamma   90.00
#
_symmetry.space_group_name_H-M   'P 1'
#
loop_
_entity.id
_entity.type
_entity.pdbx_description
1 polymer ?
#
loop_
_entity_poly.entity_id
_entity_poly.type
_entity_poly.pdbx_seq_one_letter_code
_entity_poly.pdbx_strand_id
1 'polypeptide(L)'
;MSHELKTGGDRGYLRIATEEAFATREQIDCYLRMVNDGTGDKGLVSLWGFYARSPSERATQILERLLDLGEQRIRHMDQTGIDKAVLALTAPGAQPLTDLTEARRLAQRANDYLAGHVARRPDRYVGMTTVAPQDPDWSATEILRGARELGFKGVQINSHTQGQYLDHPRFDPIFRALADTGQPLYIHPSTPPDSMIGPMLEAGLDGAIFGFGVETGLHLLRLIVSGIFDRYPQLQIMVGHMGEALPFWVYRLDYMHQASVRSQRYAQMKPLKKTILDYLRSNVLITTSGMAWAPAILFTQQVVGEDRVMYAMDYPYQFVPDEVRTHDNLDIPLATKKKLMQANAERWFAL
;
A
#
# COMPACT_ATOMS: atom_id res chain seq x y z
N MET A 1 4.63 -8.12 33.35
CA MET A 1 4.93 -6.68 33.51
C MET A 1 4.81 -6.04 32.14
N SER A 2 3.79 -5.23 31.89
CA SER A 2 3.67 -4.45 30.66
C SER A 2 4.73 -3.35 30.71
N HIS A 3 5.84 -3.54 30.01
CA HIS A 3 6.77 -2.45 29.80
C HIS A 3 6.06 -1.42 28.92
N GLU A 4 5.85 -0.23 29.46
CA GLU A 4 5.37 0.93 28.73
C GLU A 4 6.27 1.17 27.49
N LEU A 5 5.67 1.39 26.33
CA LEU A 5 6.42 1.71 25.12
C LEU A 5 7.02 3.12 25.30
N LYS A 6 8.34 3.22 25.07
CA LYS A 6 9.04 4.50 25.20
C LYS A 6 8.51 5.53 24.21
N THR A 7 8.46 6.80 24.59
CA THR A 7 8.19 7.92 23.68
C THR A 7 9.35 8.16 22.70
N GLY A 8 9.14 8.97 21.65
CA GLY A 8 10.16 9.26 20.64
C GLY A 8 11.48 9.74 21.22
N GLY A 9 11.44 10.65 22.18
CA GLY A 9 12.64 11.20 22.85
C GLY A 9 13.46 10.16 23.61
N ASP A 10 12.81 9.15 24.20
CA ASP A 10 13.46 8.15 25.03
C ASP A 10 14.11 7.02 24.24
N ARG A 11 13.73 6.80 22.98
CA ARG A 11 14.27 5.73 22.13
C ARG A 11 15.20 6.22 21.01
N GLY A 12 15.30 7.53 20.82
CA GLY A 12 16.20 8.15 19.83
C GLY A 12 15.66 8.18 18.39
N TYR A 13 14.38 7.79 18.15
CA TYR A 13 13.70 7.90 16.86
C TYR A 13 12.18 8.00 17.05
N LEU A 14 11.50 8.55 16.04
CA LEU A 14 10.05 8.49 15.93
C LEU A 14 9.62 7.17 15.28
N ARG A 15 8.41 6.73 15.57
CA ARG A 15 7.74 5.64 14.82
C ARG A 15 6.74 6.26 13.86
N ILE A 16 7.08 6.25 12.59
CA ILE A 16 6.24 6.71 11.49
C ILE A 16 5.70 5.48 10.77
N ALA A 17 4.43 5.17 11.00
CA ALA A 17 3.77 4.03 10.36
C ALA A 17 3.28 4.44 8.97
N THR A 18 3.70 3.73 7.92
CA THR A 18 3.56 4.18 6.53
C THR A 18 2.47 3.48 5.74
N GLU A 19 1.69 2.60 6.38
CA GLU A 19 0.59 1.86 5.76
C GLU A 19 -0.54 1.67 6.76
N GLU A 20 -1.37 2.75 6.89
CA GLU A 20 -2.44 2.79 7.89
C GLU A 20 -3.77 3.14 7.22
N ALA A 21 -4.74 2.22 7.29
CA ALA A 21 -5.99 2.37 6.57
C ALA A 21 -7.02 3.23 7.30
N PHE A 22 -7.86 3.92 6.52
CA PHE A 22 -9.11 4.51 6.96
C PHE A 22 -10.23 4.23 5.94
N ALA A 23 -11.48 4.45 6.33
CA ALA A 23 -12.63 4.41 5.45
C ALA A 23 -13.53 5.63 5.66
N THR A 24 -14.34 5.94 4.66
CA THR A 24 -15.49 6.84 4.82
C THR A 24 -16.79 6.03 4.92
N ARG A 25 -17.80 6.57 5.60
CA ARG A 25 -19.11 5.93 5.66
C ARG A 25 -19.68 5.71 4.25
N GLU A 26 -19.54 6.70 3.38
CA GLU A 26 -19.99 6.61 1.99
C GLU A 26 -19.36 5.43 1.23
N GLN A 27 -18.06 5.20 1.43
CA GLN A 27 -17.36 4.07 0.82
C GLN A 27 -17.90 2.73 1.33
N ILE A 28 -18.03 2.58 2.64
CA ILE A 28 -18.59 1.35 3.25
C ILE A 28 -20.00 1.08 2.73
N ASP A 29 -20.86 2.09 2.75
CA ASP A 29 -22.24 1.96 2.27
C ASP A 29 -22.30 1.60 0.78
N CYS A 30 -21.36 2.12 -0.03
CA CYS A 30 -21.22 1.75 -1.42
C CYS A 30 -20.87 0.27 -1.59
N TYR A 31 -19.88 -0.24 -0.86
CA TYR A 31 -19.50 -1.64 -0.94
C TYR A 31 -20.60 -2.59 -0.47
N LEU A 32 -21.30 -2.23 0.61
CA LEU A 32 -22.43 -3.03 1.10
C LEU A 32 -23.57 -3.11 0.08
N ARG A 33 -23.85 -2.00 -0.64
CA ARG A 33 -24.79 -2.03 -1.76
C ARG A 33 -24.32 -2.97 -2.86
N MET A 34 -23.07 -2.84 -3.32
CA MET A 34 -22.51 -3.70 -4.38
C MET A 34 -22.57 -5.19 -4.02
N VAL A 35 -22.29 -5.53 -2.75
CA VAL A 35 -22.40 -6.90 -2.23
C VAL A 35 -23.85 -7.39 -2.27
N ASN A 36 -24.82 -6.55 -1.83
CA ASN A 36 -26.22 -6.91 -1.78
C ASN A 36 -26.85 -7.02 -3.17
N ASP A 37 -26.46 -6.15 -4.09
CA ASP A 37 -26.98 -6.10 -5.46
C ASP A 37 -26.25 -7.08 -6.39
N GLY A 38 -25.17 -7.74 -5.91
CA GLY A 38 -24.37 -8.67 -6.71
C GLY A 38 -23.61 -7.99 -7.87
N THR A 39 -23.32 -6.70 -7.77
CA THR A 39 -22.63 -5.91 -8.81
C THR A 39 -21.10 -5.83 -8.61
N GLY A 40 -20.59 -6.31 -7.48
CA GLY A 40 -19.16 -6.40 -7.21
C GLY A 40 -18.50 -7.58 -7.92
N ASP A 41 -17.20 -7.49 -8.18
CA ASP A 41 -16.42 -8.65 -8.55
C ASP A 41 -16.37 -9.69 -7.42
N LYS A 42 -15.89 -10.89 -7.71
CA LYS A 42 -15.85 -11.99 -6.72
C LYS A 42 -15.01 -11.63 -5.49
N GLY A 43 -13.94 -10.88 -5.68
CA GLY A 43 -13.06 -10.44 -4.61
C GLY A 43 -13.71 -9.45 -3.67
N LEU A 44 -14.40 -8.43 -4.20
CA LEU A 44 -15.19 -7.49 -3.40
C LEU A 44 -16.27 -8.21 -2.60
N VAL A 45 -17.00 -9.14 -3.27
CA VAL A 45 -18.07 -9.90 -2.63
C VAL A 45 -17.53 -10.81 -1.52
N SER A 46 -16.36 -11.44 -1.72
CA SER A 46 -15.71 -12.24 -0.69
C SER A 46 -15.31 -11.39 0.51
N LEU A 47 -14.50 -10.35 0.27
CA LEU A 47 -13.93 -9.51 1.32
C LEU A 47 -15.00 -8.71 2.07
N TRP A 48 -15.79 -7.91 1.36
CA TRP A 48 -16.78 -7.02 1.98
C TRP A 48 -18.06 -7.74 2.36
N GLY A 49 -18.39 -8.86 1.70
CA GLY A 49 -19.44 -9.76 2.14
C GLY A 49 -19.16 -10.41 3.50
N PHE A 50 -17.88 -10.68 3.81
CA PHE A 50 -17.47 -11.09 5.16
C PHE A 50 -17.77 -9.97 6.18
N TYR A 51 -17.31 -8.74 5.95
CA TYR A 51 -17.57 -7.63 6.88
C TYR A 51 -19.05 -7.29 7.02
N ALA A 52 -19.85 -7.45 5.95
CA ALA A 52 -21.29 -7.21 5.96
C ALA A 52 -22.08 -8.20 6.82
N ARG A 53 -21.63 -9.45 6.91
CA ARG A 53 -22.39 -10.58 7.46
C ARG A 53 -21.76 -11.23 8.68
N SER A 54 -20.51 -10.94 8.97
CA SER A 54 -19.79 -11.59 10.05
C SER A 54 -20.31 -11.15 11.43
N PRO A 55 -20.66 -12.08 12.31
CA PRO A 55 -20.96 -11.78 13.71
C PRO A 55 -19.69 -11.58 14.55
N SER A 56 -18.51 -11.61 13.92
CA SER A 56 -17.24 -11.53 14.60
C SER A 56 -17.01 -10.15 15.21
N GLU A 57 -16.72 -10.11 16.51
CA GLU A 57 -16.33 -8.88 17.21
C GLU A 57 -15.13 -8.21 16.54
N ARG A 58 -14.15 -9.01 16.05
CA ARG A 58 -13.02 -8.50 15.30
C ARG A 58 -13.43 -7.75 14.04
N ALA A 59 -14.39 -8.28 13.26
CA ALA A 59 -14.88 -7.61 12.05
C ALA A 59 -15.55 -6.27 12.39
N THR A 60 -16.39 -6.24 13.43
CA THR A 60 -17.03 -5.00 13.93
C THR A 60 -15.98 -3.97 14.37
N GLN A 61 -15.01 -4.38 15.17
CA GLN A 61 -13.92 -3.50 15.63
C GLN A 61 -13.08 -2.95 14.48
N ILE A 62 -12.81 -3.73 13.43
CA ILE A 62 -12.09 -3.25 12.25
C ILE A 62 -12.89 -2.15 11.55
N LEU A 63 -14.20 -2.35 11.31
CA LEU A 63 -15.06 -1.35 10.68
C LEU A 63 -15.14 -0.04 11.51
N GLU A 64 -15.31 -0.16 12.82
CA GLU A 64 -15.30 1.01 13.72
C GLU A 64 -13.99 1.78 13.65
N ARG A 65 -12.86 1.07 13.69
CA ARG A 65 -11.53 1.66 13.64
C ARG A 65 -11.20 2.28 12.28
N LEU A 66 -11.68 1.71 11.18
CA LEU A 66 -11.53 2.30 9.84
C LEU A 66 -12.22 3.65 9.74
N LEU A 67 -13.39 3.79 10.36
CA LEU A 67 -14.20 5.00 10.33
C LEU A 67 -13.74 6.09 11.32
N ASP A 68 -12.88 5.74 12.29
CA ASP A 68 -12.40 6.68 13.28
C ASP A 68 -11.01 7.25 12.93
N LEU A 69 -10.97 8.51 12.54
CA LEU A 69 -9.75 9.33 12.47
C LEU A 69 -9.68 10.36 13.62
N GLY A 70 -10.49 10.15 14.66
CA GLY A 70 -10.59 10.99 15.83
C GLY A 70 -9.79 10.49 17.04
N GLU A 71 -10.44 10.51 18.19
CA GLU A 71 -9.79 10.20 19.47
C GLU A 71 -9.40 8.74 19.66
N GLN A 72 -10.19 7.80 19.14
CA GLN A 72 -9.87 6.38 19.26
C GLN A 72 -8.58 6.05 18.51
N ARG A 73 -8.42 6.55 17.28
CA ARG A 73 -7.21 6.38 16.47
C ARG A 73 -6.00 6.95 17.20
N ILE A 74 -6.10 8.15 17.76
CA ILE A 74 -5.02 8.77 18.53
C ILE A 74 -4.67 7.93 19.76
N ARG A 75 -5.66 7.49 20.54
CA ARG A 75 -5.40 6.60 21.69
C ARG A 75 -4.67 5.32 21.29
N HIS A 76 -5.05 4.70 20.17
CA HIS A 76 -4.39 3.49 19.67
C HIS A 76 -2.94 3.78 19.23
N MET A 77 -2.70 4.92 18.58
CA MET A 77 -1.34 5.35 18.25
C MET A 77 -0.51 5.58 19.52
N ASP A 78 -1.07 6.23 20.54
CA ASP A 78 -0.37 6.46 21.80
C ASP A 78 -0.05 5.15 22.54
N GLN A 79 -1.01 4.19 22.56
CA GLN A 79 -0.80 2.86 23.15
C GLN A 79 0.32 2.07 22.47
N THR A 80 0.49 2.24 21.16
CA THR A 80 1.54 1.58 20.38
C THR A 80 2.81 2.42 20.26
N GLY A 81 2.79 3.67 20.76
CA GLY A 81 3.89 4.62 20.63
C GLY A 81 4.17 5.01 19.19
N ILE A 82 3.17 4.95 18.31
CA ILE A 82 3.25 5.48 16.94
C ILE A 82 3.10 6.99 17.02
N ASP A 83 4.13 7.70 16.59
CA ASP A 83 4.16 9.17 16.63
C ASP A 83 3.39 9.76 15.44
N LYS A 84 3.51 9.16 14.25
CA LYS A 84 2.86 9.63 13.02
C LYS A 84 2.36 8.47 12.17
N ALA A 85 1.21 8.64 11.52
CA ALA A 85 0.59 7.66 10.61
C ALA A 85 0.41 8.26 9.21
N VAL A 86 0.85 7.54 8.19
CA VAL A 86 0.53 7.82 6.79
C VAL A 86 -0.75 7.09 6.45
N LEU A 87 -1.80 7.87 6.20
CA LEU A 87 -3.18 7.38 6.05
C LEU A 87 -3.55 7.22 4.58
N ALA A 88 -4.14 6.07 4.26
CA ALA A 88 -4.62 5.72 2.94
C ALA A 88 -6.03 5.13 2.98
N LEU A 89 -6.84 5.37 1.94
CA LEU A 89 -8.21 4.86 1.86
C LEU A 89 -8.18 3.33 1.73
N THR A 90 -8.93 2.62 2.57
CA THR A 90 -8.95 1.15 2.57
C THR A 90 -9.33 0.56 1.20
N ALA A 91 -8.76 -0.62 0.92
CA ALA A 91 -9.02 -1.36 -0.33
C ALA A 91 -10.50 -1.78 -0.47
N PRO A 92 -10.99 -1.82 -1.70
CA PRO A 92 -10.34 -1.50 -2.97
C PRO A 92 -10.54 -0.04 -3.45
N GLY A 93 -10.80 0.93 -2.57
CA GLY A 93 -10.94 2.35 -2.93
C GLY A 93 -12.14 2.63 -3.85
N ALA A 94 -11.94 3.48 -4.85
CA ALA A 94 -12.96 3.77 -5.86
C ALA A 94 -12.93 2.82 -7.07
N GLN A 95 -11.96 1.90 -7.11
CA GLN A 95 -11.66 1.07 -8.28
C GLN A 95 -12.76 0.08 -8.69
N PRO A 96 -13.59 -0.46 -7.77
CA PRO A 96 -14.68 -1.37 -8.16
C PRO A 96 -15.82 -0.69 -8.94
N LEU A 97 -15.97 0.63 -8.79
CA LEU A 97 -17.07 1.37 -9.40
C LEU A 97 -16.90 1.48 -10.92
N THR A 98 -17.90 1.02 -11.67
CA THR A 98 -17.90 1.10 -13.14
C THR A 98 -18.41 2.44 -13.65
N ASP A 99 -19.27 3.13 -12.91
CA ASP A 99 -19.67 4.50 -13.21
C ASP A 99 -18.54 5.46 -12.85
N LEU A 100 -17.97 6.12 -13.88
CA LEU A 100 -16.84 7.04 -13.71
C LEU A 100 -17.19 8.26 -12.86
N THR A 101 -18.43 8.74 -12.92
CA THR A 101 -18.86 9.90 -12.16
C THR A 101 -18.92 9.55 -10.67
N GLU A 102 -19.47 8.38 -10.34
CA GLU A 102 -19.53 7.91 -8.96
C GLU A 102 -18.12 7.61 -8.43
N ALA A 103 -17.26 6.96 -9.22
CA ALA A 103 -15.89 6.65 -8.84
C ALA A 103 -15.07 7.91 -8.53
N ARG A 104 -15.12 8.91 -9.42
CA ARG A 104 -14.46 10.21 -9.21
C ARG A 104 -14.97 10.91 -7.94
N ARG A 105 -16.30 10.97 -7.78
CA ARG A 105 -16.93 11.58 -6.62
C ARG A 105 -16.52 10.93 -5.32
N LEU A 106 -16.53 9.59 -5.27
CA LEU A 106 -16.12 8.84 -4.08
C LEU A 106 -14.65 9.14 -3.71
N ALA A 107 -13.74 9.07 -4.69
CA ALA A 107 -12.33 9.34 -4.47
C ALA A 107 -12.09 10.78 -4.00
N GLN A 108 -12.68 11.76 -4.65
CA GLN A 108 -12.54 13.18 -4.28
C GLN A 108 -13.05 13.46 -2.87
N ARG A 109 -14.24 12.96 -2.53
CA ARG A 109 -14.83 13.14 -1.18
C ARG A 109 -14.01 12.45 -0.09
N ALA A 110 -13.45 11.28 -0.39
CA ALA A 110 -12.54 10.60 0.54
C ALA A 110 -11.25 11.41 0.78
N ASN A 111 -10.70 12.02 -0.27
CA ASN A 111 -9.54 12.91 -0.16
C ASN A 111 -9.87 14.16 0.65
N ASP A 112 -11.01 14.81 0.40
CA ASP A 112 -11.43 16.00 1.14
C ASP A 112 -11.69 15.68 2.62
N TYR A 113 -12.29 14.53 2.90
CA TYR A 113 -12.48 14.03 4.27
C TYR A 113 -11.13 13.82 4.99
N LEU A 114 -10.20 13.13 4.35
CA LEU A 114 -8.86 12.91 4.91
C LEU A 114 -8.11 14.23 5.12
N ALA A 115 -8.16 15.15 4.15
CA ALA A 115 -7.52 16.47 4.26
C ALA A 115 -7.98 17.25 5.47
N GLY A 116 -9.29 17.21 5.77
CA GLY A 116 -9.85 17.82 6.99
C GLY A 116 -9.30 17.21 8.28
N HIS A 117 -8.99 15.91 8.30
CA HIS A 117 -8.38 15.26 9.47
C HIS A 117 -6.88 15.56 9.57
N VAL A 118 -6.15 15.54 8.46
CA VAL A 118 -4.73 15.92 8.42
C VAL A 118 -4.54 17.38 8.88
N ALA A 119 -5.38 18.30 8.43
CA ALA A 119 -5.31 19.70 8.85
C ALA A 119 -5.54 19.91 10.35
N ARG A 120 -6.36 19.08 10.98
CA ARG A 120 -6.60 19.11 12.44
C ARG A 120 -5.49 18.49 13.27
N ARG A 121 -4.72 17.56 12.70
CA ARG A 121 -3.66 16.77 13.37
C ARG A 121 -2.41 16.65 12.49
N PRO A 122 -1.81 17.75 12.04
CA PRO A 122 -0.64 17.70 11.13
C PRO A 122 0.60 17.11 11.79
N ASP A 123 0.63 17.09 13.12
CA ASP A 123 1.65 16.45 13.94
C ASP A 123 1.53 14.91 13.93
N ARG A 124 0.33 14.36 13.71
CA ARG A 124 0.04 12.93 13.81
C ARG A 124 -0.28 12.27 12.46
N TYR A 125 -0.84 12.99 11.49
CA TYR A 125 -1.34 12.41 10.24
C TYR A 125 -0.65 12.98 9.01
N VAL A 126 -0.42 12.09 8.06
CA VAL A 126 0.01 12.37 6.69
C VAL A 126 -0.99 11.71 5.76
N GLY A 127 -1.44 12.37 4.69
CA GLY A 127 -2.40 11.81 3.75
C GLY A 127 -1.77 11.29 2.48
N MET A 128 -2.36 10.21 1.94
CA MET A 128 -2.16 9.75 0.56
C MET A 128 -3.40 10.06 -0.29
N THR A 129 -3.17 10.46 -1.53
CA THR A 129 -4.23 10.70 -2.51
C THR A 129 -4.82 9.38 -2.98
N THR A 130 -6.12 9.23 -2.87
CA THR A 130 -6.89 8.17 -3.53
C THR A 130 -7.34 8.66 -4.89
N VAL A 131 -7.35 7.78 -5.90
CA VAL A 131 -7.77 8.09 -7.27
C VAL A 131 -8.79 7.07 -7.80
N ALA A 132 -9.32 7.33 -8.98
CA ALA A 132 -10.17 6.41 -9.74
C ALA A 132 -9.45 6.02 -11.05
N PRO A 133 -8.54 5.01 -11.03
CA PRO A 133 -7.66 4.72 -12.16
C PRO A 133 -8.40 4.27 -13.42
N GLN A 134 -9.66 3.85 -13.32
CA GLN A 134 -10.53 3.61 -14.47
C GLN A 134 -10.70 4.88 -15.34
N ASP A 135 -10.41 6.06 -14.80
CA ASP A 135 -10.26 7.33 -15.49
C ASP A 135 -8.87 7.93 -15.24
N PRO A 136 -7.88 7.58 -16.08
CA PRO A 136 -6.49 7.98 -15.86
C PRO A 136 -6.25 9.49 -15.95
N ASP A 137 -6.96 10.20 -16.81
CA ASP A 137 -6.80 11.65 -17.00
C ASP A 137 -7.33 12.42 -15.78
N TRP A 138 -8.51 12.04 -15.30
CA TRP A 138 -9.04 12.60 -14.06
C TRP A 138 -8.13 12.24 -12.87
N SER A 139 -7.65 11.00 -12.79
CA SER A 139 -6.74 10.56 -11.74
C SER A 139 -5.46 11.38 -11.72
N ALA A 140 -4.90 11.71 -12.89
CA ALA A 140 -3.73 12.61 -12.99
C ALA A 140 -4.04 13.99 -12.41
N THR A 141 -5.21 14.54 -12.71
CA THR A 141 -5.66 15.84 -12.16
C THR A 141 -5.80 15.76 -10.63
N GLU A 142 -6.38 14.68 -10.11
CA GLU A 142 -6.58 14.51 -8.67
C GLU A 142 -5.25 14.29 -7.92
N ILE A 143 -4.26 13.61 -8.53
CA ILE A 143 -2.90 13.52 -8.01
C ILE A 143 -2.28 14.91 -7.83
N LEU A 144 -2.39 15.76 -8.85
CA LEU A 144 -1.89 17.12 -8.78
C LEU A 144 -2.62 17.96 -7.72
N ARG A 145 -3.95 17.81 -7.60
CA ARG A 145 -4.74 18.46 -6.55
C ARG A 145 -4.32 17.99 -5.16
N GLY A 146 -4.19 16.68 -4.96
CA GLY A 146 -3.75 16.07 -3.69
C GLY A 146 -2.41 16.62 -3.22
N ALA A 147 -1.45 16.73 -4.14
CA ALA A 147 -0.12 17.24 -3.85
C ALA A 147 -0.10 18.74 -3.53
N ARG A 148 -0.79 19.55 -4.35
CA ARG A 148 -0.64 21.02 -4.35
C ARG A 148 -1.64 21.73 -3.44
N GLU A 149 -2.85 21.21 -3.31
CA GLU A 149 -3.94 21.85 -2.58
C GLU A 149 -4.21 21.16 -1.22
N LEU A 150 -4.16 19.80 -1.18
CA LEU A 150 -4.43 19.06 0.04
C LEU A 150 -3.18 18.77 0.87
N GLY A 151 -1.99 18.99 0.31
CA GLY A 151 -0.71 18.76 0.99
C GLY A 151 -0.38 17.28 1.22
N PHE A 152 -1.03 16.37 0.50
CA PHE A 152 -0.77 14.93 0.57
C PHE A 152 0.63 14.58 0.06
N LYS A 153 1.17 13.46 0.53
CA LYS A 153 2.59 13.13 0.37
C LYS A 153 2.85 11.85 -0.45
N GLY A 154 1.80 11.22 -0.93
CA GLY A 154 1.85 10.03 -1.76
C GLY A 154 0.52 9.78 -2.45
N VAL A 155 0.49 8.78 -3.29
CA VAL A 155 -0.70 8.34 -4.02
C VAL A 155 -0.90 6.86 -3.76
N GLN A 156 -2.13 6.41 -3.52
CA GLN A 156 -2.46 4.99 -3.38
C GLN A 156 -3.35 4.51 -4.52
N ILE A 157 -3.02 3.32 -5.03
CA ILE A 157 -3.87 2.52 -5.93
C ILE A 157 -3.91 1.09 -5.39
N ASN A 158 -5.11 0.53 -5.31
CA ASN A 158 -5.33 -0.83 -4.76
C ASN A 158 -5.18 -1.87 -5.86
N SER A 159 -3.95 -2.15 -6.23
CA SER A 159 -3.52 -3.08 -7.25
C SER A 159 -4.31 -2.98 -8.57
N HIS A 160 -4.94 -4.04 -9.07
CA HIS A 160 -5.65 -3.98 -10.35
C HIS A 160 -6.91 -3.09 -10.29
N THR A 161 -7.27 -2.53 -11.42
CA THR A 161 -8.53 -1.80 -11.62
C THR A 161 -9.39 -2.57 -12.60
N GLN A 162 -10.44 -3.23 -12.11
CA GLN A 162 -11.35 -4.05 -12.92
C GLN A 162 -10.59 -5.07 -13.80
N GLY A 163 -9.61 -5.76 -13.21
CA GLY A 163 -8.77 -6.75 -13.89
C GLY A 163 -7.65 -6.19 -14.77
N GLN A 164 -7.48 -4.87 -14.83
CA GLN A 164 -6.40 -4.23 -15.59
C GLN A 164 -5.29 -3.74 -14.65
N TYR A 165 -4.05 -3.93 -15.09
CA TYR A 165 -2.85 -3.53 -14.35
C TYR A 165 -2.24 -2.24 -14.92
N LEU A 166 -1.53 -1.51 -14.07
CA LEU A 166 -0.98 -0.17 -14.40
C LEU A 166 0.13 -0.21 -15.47
N ASP A 167 0.65 -1.37 -15.85
CA ASP A 167 1.58 -1.50 -16.97
C ASP A 167 0.92 -1.26 -18.33
N HIS A 168 -0.42 -1.24 -18.41
CA HIS A 168 -1.13 -0.90 -19.65
C HIS A 168 -0.96 0.58 -20.00
N PRO A 169 -0.66 0.93 -21.28
CA PRO A 169 -0.34 2.30 -21.71
C PRO A 169 -1.39 3.36 -21.37
N ARG A 170 -2.66 2.98 -21.23
CA ARG A 170 -3.75 3.92 -20.86
C ARG A 170 -3.52 4.62 -19.53
N PHE A 171 -2.74 4.03 -18.63
CA PHE A 171 -2.45 4.59 -17.30
C PHE A 171 -1.26 5.57 -17.29
N ASP A 172 -0.63 5.82 -18.45
CA ASP A 172 0.50 6.74 -18.54
C ASP A 172 0.24 8.16 -17.98
N PRO A 173 -0.97 8.75 -18.07
CA PRO A 173 -1.27 10.02 -17.41
C PRO A 173 -1.01 10.03 -15.90
N ILE A 174 -1.29 8.90 -15.21
CA ILE A 174 -1.01 8.75 -13.77
C ILE A 174 0.50 8.84 -13.50
N PHE A 175 1.32 8.14 -14.29
CA PHE A 175 2.77 8.15 -14.11
C PHE A 175 3.40 9.51 -14.42
N ARG A 176 2.85 10.27 -15.39
CA ARG A 176 3.28 11.66 -15.63
C ARG A 176 2.98 12.54 -14.43
N ALA A 177 1.78 12.47 -13.86
CA ALA A 177 1.44 13.25 -12.67
C ALA A 177 2.31 12.88 -11.46
N LEU A 178 2.63 11.60 -11.28
CA LEU A 178 3.58 11.14 -10.25
C LEU A 178 4.99 11.69 -10.49
N ALA A 179 5.46 11.71 -11.74
CA ALA A 179 6.76 12.29 -12.08
C ALA A 179 6.79 13.80 -11.83
N ASP A 180 5.70 14.52 -12.14
CA ASP A 180 5.56 15.96 -11.93
C ASP A 180 5.52 16.34 -10.44
N THR A 181 4.96 15.48 -9.59
CA THR A 181 4.84 15.73 -8.15
C THR A 181 6.01 15.18 -7.34
N GLY A 182 6.75 14.20 -7.89
CA GLY A 182 7.80 13.47 -7.17
C GLY A 182 7.29 12.58 -6.04
N GLN A 183 5.98 12.36 -5.96
CA GLN A 183 5.37 11.56 -4.90
C GLN A 183 5.51 10.06 -5.16
N PRO A 184 5.69 9.22 -4.11
CA PRO A 184 5.66 7.79 -4.25
C PRO A 184 4.24 7.30 -4.58
N LEU A 185 4.17 6.26 -5.42
CA LEU A 185 2.96 5.49 -5.65
C LEU A 185 2.94 4.28 -4.73
N TYR A 186 1.96 4.19 -3.86
CA TYR A 186 1.71 2.97 -3.10
C TYR A 186 0.74 2.05 -3.86
N ILE A 187 1.23 0.86 -4.23
CA ILE A 187 0.39 -0.22 -4.72
C ILE A 187 -0.02 -1.06 -3.53
N HIS A 188 -1.19 -0.74 -2.99
CA HIS A 188 -1.79 -1.48 -1.89
C HIS A 188 -2.41 -2.78 -2.42
N PRO A 189 -2.36 -3.87 -1.67
CA PRO A 189 -3.02 -5.12 -2.05
C PRO A 189 -4.52 -5.00 -2.29
N SER A 190 -5.01 -5.87 -3.16
CA SER A 190 -6.42 -6.14 -3.36
C SER A 190 -6.62 -7.64 -3.58
N THR A 191 -7.86 -8.12 -3.51
CA THR A 191 -8.19 -9.47 -3.94
C THR A 191 -7.81 -9.67 -5.40
N PRO A 192 -7.36 -10.87 -5.83
CA PRO A 192 -7.07 -11.14 -7.23
C PRO A 192 -8.30 -10.90 -8.13
N PRO A 193 -8.09 -10.49 -9.41
CA PRO A 193 -9.17 -10.31 -10.36
C PRO A 193 -9.90 -11.62 -10.66
N ASP A 194 -11.13 -11.53 -11.16
CA ASP A 194 -12.01 -12.67 -11.46
C ASP A 194 -11.35 -13.75 -12.32
N SER A 195 -10.40 -13.37 -13.18
CA SER A 195 -9.63 -14.29 -14.02
C SER A 195 -8.62 -15.14 -13.24
N MET A 196 -8.28 -14.77 -12.02
CA MET A 196 -7.23 -15.44 -11.22
C MET A 196 -7.74 -15.98 -9.87
N ILE A 197 -8.82 -15.43 -9.33
CA ILE A 197 -9.25 -15.65 -7.94
C ILE A 197 -9.86 -17.04 -7.68
N GLY A 198 -10.39 -17.74 -8.73
CA GLY A 198 -11.16 -18.96 -8.57
C GLY A 198 -10.55 -20.02 -7.65
N PRO A 199 -9.35 -20.55 -7.92
CA PRO A 199 -8.70 -21.57 -7.07
C PRO A 199 -8.41 -21.07 -5.64
N MET A 200 -8.24 -19.76 -5.47
CA MET A 200 -8.02 -19.17 -4.14
C MET A 200 -9.32 -19.10 -3.33
N LEU A 201 -10.45 -18.75 -3.97
CA LEU A 201 -11.76 -18.79 -3.32
C LEU A 201 -12.14 -20.19 -2.87
N GLU A 202 -11.88 -21.21 -3.70
CA GLU A 202 -12.14 -22.61 -3.36
C GLU A 202 -11.40 -23.07 -2.11
N ALA A 203 -10.21 -22.51 -1.87
CA ALA A 203 -9.37 -22.85 -0.74
C ALA A 203 -9.44 -21.85 0.43
N GLY A 204 -10.21 -20.75 0.31
CA GLY A 204 -10.26 -19.67 1.30
C GLY A 204 -8.96 -18.88 1.40
N LEU A 205 -8.23 -18.74 0.29
CA LEU A 205 -6.91 -18.10 0.21
C LEU A 205 -6.93 -16.77 -0.57
N ASP A 206 -8.07 -16.26 -0.94
CA ASP A 206 -8.25 -15.09 -1.81
C ASP A 206 -7.92 -13.73 -1.14
N GLY A 207 -7.96 -13.67 0.18
CA GLY A 207 -7.68 -12.45 0.96
C GLY A 207 -6.22 -12.28 1.37
N ALA A 208 -6.03 -11.55 2.48
CA ALA A 208 -4.72 -11.21 3.04
C ALA A 208 -3.88 -12.44 3.45
N ILE A 209 -4.49 -13.60 3.61
CA ILE A 209 -3.76 -14.83 3.92
C ILE A 209 -2.79 -15.24 2.81
N PHE A 210 -3.10 -14.97 1.51
CA PHE A 210 -2.23 -15.34 0.40
C PHE A 210 -2.54 -14.57 -0.91
N GLY A 211 -3.81 -14.44 -1.28
CA GLY A 211 -4.23 -13.88 -2.58
C GLY A 211 -3.73 -12.46 -2.82
N PHE A 212 -3.77 -11.62 -1.79
CA PHE A 212 -3.26 -10.25 -1.84
C PHE A 212 -1.78 -10.21 -2.24
N GLY A 213 -0.93 -11.00 -1.58
CA GLY A 213 0.50 -11.01 -1.88
C GLY A 213 0.82 -11.51 -3.29
N VAL A 214 0.13 -12.57 -3.72
CA VAL A 214 0.32 -13.11 -5.08
C VAL A 214 -0.07 -12.10 -6.15
N GLU A 215 -1.20 -11.43 -5.97
CA GLU A 215 -1.74 -10.45 -6.93
C GLU A 215 -0.86 -9.19 -6.99
N THR A 216 -0.52 -8.63 -5.82
CA THR A 216 0.29 -7.41 -5.73
C THR A 216 1.73 -7.65 -6.18
N GLY A 217 2.31 -8.80 -5.84
CA GLY A 217 3.62 -9.22 -6.34
C GLY A 217 3.65 -9.34 -7.86
N LEU A 218 2.60 -9.92 -8.46
CA LEU A 218 2.43 -9.96 -9.92
C LEU A 218 2.37 -8.54 -10.50
N HIS A 219 1.59 -7.64 -9.91
CA HIS A 219 1.45 -6.26 -10.40
C HIS A 219 2.78 -5.52 -10.37
N LEU A 220 3.51 -5.56 -9.26
CA LEU A 220 4.83 -4.91 -9.17
C LEU A 220 5.79 -5.51 -10.20
N LEU A 221 5.83 -6.83 -10.36
CA LEU A 221 6.70 -7.46 -11.34
C LEU A 221 6.31 -7.07 -12.77
N ARG A 222 5.01 -6.99 -13.10
CA ARG A 222 4.52 -6.50 -14.40
C ARG A 222 5.01 -5.08 -14.67
N LEU A 223 4.92 -4.18 -13.70
CA LEU A 223 5.43 -2.80 -13.83
C LEU A 223 6.94 -2.77 -14.10
N ILE A 224 7.72 -3.54 -13.36
CA ILE A 224 9.17 -3.61 -13.56
C ILE A 224 9.48 -4.08 -15.00
N VAL A 225 8.91 -5.22 -15.42
CA VAL A 225 9.23 -5.81 -16.74
C VAL A 225 8.61 -5.04 -17.91
N SER A 226 7.64 -4.17 -17.68
CA SER A 226 7.11 -3.24 -18.69
C SER A 226 8.09 -2.10 -19.03
N GLY A 227 9.16 -1.94 -18.24
CA GLY A 227 10.13 -0.86 -18.38
C GLY A 227 9.61 0.48 -17.86
N ILE A 228 8.69 0.48 -16.89
CA ILE A 228 8.16 1.73 -16.30
C ILE A 228 9.28 2.59 -15.72
N PHE A 229 10.24 1.98 -15.02
CA PHE A 229 11.37 2.69 -14.44
C PHE A 229 12.41 3.14 -15.47
N ASP A 230 12.41 2.57 -16.67
CA ASP A 230 13.21 3.05 -17.79
C ASP A 230 12.62 4.32 -18.41
N ARG A 231 11.29 4.45 -18.38
CA ARG A 231 10.55 5.64 -18.82
C ARG A 231 10.51 6.74 -17.77
N TYR A 232 10.36 6.35 -16.50
CA TYR A 232 10.26 7.24 -15.33
C TYR A 232 11.33 6.89 -14.28
N PRO A 233 12.61 7.23 -14.50
CA PRO A 233 13.71 6.77 -13.65
C PRO A 233 13.64 7.24 -12.19
N GLN A 234 12.94 8.35 -11.92
CA GLN A 234 12.77 8.89 -10.57
C GLN A 234 11.55 8.35 -9.83
N LEU A 235 10.65 7.64 -10.54
CA LEU A 235 9.45 7.07 -9.95
C LEU A 235 9.81 6.13 -8.80
N GLN A 236 9.12 6.29 -7.68
CA GLN A 236 9.19 5.40 -6.54
C GLN A 236 7.86 4.67 -6.39
N ILE A 237 7.90 3.35 -6.31
CA ILE A 237 6.71 2.52 -6.04
C ILE A 237 6.89 1.87 -4.68
N MET A 238 5.90 2.04 -3.80
CA MET A 238 5.85 1.41 -2.50
C MET A 238 4.93 0.19 -2.55
N VAL A 239 5.33 -0.89 -1.88
CA VAL A 239 4.52 -2.08 -1.64
C VAL A 239 4.64 -2.52 -0.19
N GLY A 240 3.62 -3.19 0.31
CA GLY A 240 3.57 -3.71 1.68
C GLY A 240 4.31 -5.03 1.89
N HIS A 241 4.08 -5.63 3.05
CA HIS A 241 4.26 -7.05 3.39
C HIS A 241 5.63 -7.62 2.98
N MET A 242 6.70 -6.87 3.26
CA MET A 242 8.08 -7.24 2.90
C MET A 242 8.29 -7.44 1.38
N GLY A 243 7.55 -6.67 0.54
CA GLY A 243 7.71 -6.67 -0.91
C GLY A 243 7.05 -7.85 -1.62
N GLU A 244 6.00 -8.41 -1.02
CA GLU A 244 5.16 -9.48 -1.60
C GLU A 244 6.02 -10.66 -2.10
N ALA A 245 6.98 -11.08 -1.29
CA ALA A 245 7.95 -12.15 -1.53
C ALA A 245 8.90 -11.93 -2.74
N LEU A 246 8.81 -10.82 -3.48
CA LEU A 246 9.72 -10.57 -4.63
C LEU A 246 11.19 -10.50 -4.23
N PRO A 247 11.60 -9.95 -3.07
CA PRO A 247 13.00 -10.00 -2.64
C PRO A 247 13.53 -11.44 -2.52
N PHE A 248 12.70 -12.40 -2.09
CA PHE A 248 13.08 -13.81 -2.01
C PHE A 248 13.28 -14.45 -3.39
N TRP A 249 12.47 -14.06 -4.38
CA TRP A 249 12.49 -14.61 -5.73
C TRP A 249 13.49 -13.93 -6.66
N VAL A 250 14.06 -12.79 -6.29
CA VAL A 250 14.72 -11.84 -7.21
C VAL A 250 15.82 -12.45 -8.06
N TYR A 251 16.67 -13.32 -7.50
CA TYR A 251 17.74 -14.01 -8.25
C TYR A 251 17.16 -14.82 -9.43
N ARG A 252 16.10 -15.58 -9.16
CA ARG A 252 15.42 -16.37 -10.20
C ARG A 252 14.71 -15.49 -11.22
N LEU A 253 14.08 -14.42 -10.76
CA LEU A 253 13.39 -13.45 -11.65
C LEU A 253 14.39 -12.82 -12.63
N ASP A 254 15.53 -12.35 -12.16
CA ASP A 254 16.60 -11.79 -12.99
C ASP A 254 17.13 -12.79 -14.01
N TYR A 255 17.49 -13.98 -13.55
CA TYR A 255 18.02 -15.03 -14.43
C TYR A 255 17.02 -15.40 -15.51
N MET A 256 15.76 -15.65 -15.16
CA MET A 256 14.75 -16.10 -16.10
C MET A 256 14.28 -14.99 -17.04
N HIS A 257 14.23 -13.73 -16.57
CA HIS A 257 13.95 -12.58 -17.44
C HIS A 257 15.01 -12.47 -18.53
N GLN A 258 16.30 -12.45 -18.17
CA GLN A 258 17.41 -12.35 -19.12
C GLN A 258 17.44 -13.53 -20.10
N ALA A 259 17.20 -14.75 -19.60
CA ALA A 259 17.14 -15.94 -20.47
C ALA A 259 15.98 -15.86 -21.48
N SER A 260 14.80 -15.40 -21.03
CA SER A 260 13.63 -15.24 -21.89
C SER A 260 13.82 -14.15 -22.95
N VAL A 261 14.47 -13.03 -22.59
CA VAL A 261 14.82 -11.97 -23.54
C VAL A 261 15.82 -12.49 -24.59
N ARG A 262 16.91 -13.16 -24.17
CA ARG A 262 17.91 -13.72 -25.11
C ARG A 262 17.32 -14.75 -26.06
N SER A 263 16.42 -15.59 -25.59
CA SER A 263 15.77 -16.64 -26.39
C SER A 263 14.59 -16.14 -27.21
N GLN A 264 14.19 -14.88 -27.04
CA GLN A 264 12.99 -14.29 -27.66
C GLN A 264 11.72 -15.11 -27.40
N ARG A 265 11.64 -15.76 -26.23
CA ARG A 265 10.54 -16.67 -25.86
C ARG A 265 9.18 -15.98 -25.88
N TYR A 266 9.13 -14.71 -25.47
CA TYR A 266 7.91 -13.92 -25.37
C TYR A 266 8.10 -12.58 -26.09
N ALA A 267 7.27 -12.31 -27.10
CA ALA A 267 7.37 -11.09 -27.92
C ALA A 267 7.21 -9.79 -27.11
N GLN A 268 6.42 -9.84 -26.02
CA GLN A 268 6.18 -8.69 -25.13
C GLN A 268 7.32 -8.44 -24.14
N MET A 269 8.20 -9.42 -23.89
CA MET A 269 9.29 -9.27 -22.93
C MET A 269 10.47 -8.54 -23.57
N LYS A 270 10.80 -7.38 -23.04
CA LYS A 270 11.86 -6.49 -23.57
C LYS A 270 13.08 -6.47 -22.64
N PRO A 271 14.28 -6.20 -23.21
CA PRO A 271 15.44 -5.86 -22.37
C PRO A 271 15.15 -4.68 -21.48
N LEU A 272 15.60 -4.75 -20.23
CA LEU A 272 15.58 -3.66 -19.28
C LEU A 272 16.96 -3.00 -19.18
N LYS A 273 17.03 -1.71 -18.84
CA LYS A 273 18.28 -0.98 -18.63
C LYS A 273 19.05 -1.47 -17.39
N LYS A 274 18.32 -1.99 -16.40
CA LYS A 274 18.87 -2.52 -15.14
C LYS A 274 18.32 -3.91 -14.87
N THR A 275 18.89 -4.62 -13.89
CA THR A 275 18.31 -5.87 -13.39
C THR A 275 17.06 -5.59 -12.55
N ILE A 276 16.20 -6.61 -12.34
CA ILE A 276 15.04 -6.51 -11.43
C ILE A 276 15.52 -6.15 -10.03
N LEU A 277 16.63 -6.73 -9.56
CA LEU A 277 17.23 -6.39 -8.27
C LEU A 277 17.63 -4.92 -8.20
N ASP A 278 18.25 -4.38 -9.25
CA ASP A 278 18.64 -2.97 -9.27
C ASP A 278 17.44 -2.04 -9.18
N TYR A 279 16.30 -2.41 -9.81
CA TYR A 279 15.05 -1.64 -9.67
C TYR A 279 14.47 -1.78 -8.26
N LEU A 280 14.49 -2.96 -7.65
CA LEU A 280 14.09 -3.10 -6.25
C LEU A 280 14.92 -2.20 -5.33
N ARG A 281 16.21 -2.06 -5.60
CA ARG A 281 17.12 -1.22 -4.83
C ARG A 281 17.01 0.27 -5.11
N SER A 282 16.57 0.67 -6.29
CA SER A 282 16.57 2.10 -6.69
C SER A 282 15.17 2.72 -6.75
N ASN A 283 14.13 1.95 -7.04
CA ASN A 283 12.80 2.45 -7.37
C ASN A 283 11.67 1.86 -6.52
N VAL A 284 11.95 0.82 -5.72
CA VAL A 284 10.91 0.19 -4.90
C VAL A 284 11.16 0.50 -3.42
N LEU A 285 10.08 0.85 -2.73
CA LEU A 285 10.00 1.04 -1.28
C LEU A 285 9.17 -0.10 -0.71
N ILE A 286 9.58 -0.63 0.43
CA ILE A 286 8.94 -1.79 1.04
C ILE A 286 8.54 -1.46 2.47
N THR A 287 7.33 -1.83 2.88
CA THR A 287 6.89 -1.66 4.27
C THR A 287 6.88 -2.97 5.03
N THR A 288 6.94 -2.88 6.36
CA THR A 288 6.82 -4.03 7.26
C THR A 288 5.37 -4.38 7.59
N SER A 289 4.41 -3.76 6.91
CA SER A 289 2.98 -3.94 7.14
C SER A 289 2.62 -5.40 7.33
N GLY A 290 1.91 -5.72 8.40
CA GLY A 290 1.46 -7.08 8.69
C GLY A 290 2.56 -8.14 8.90
N MET A 291 3.85 -7.76 8.86
CA MET A 291 5.00 -8.68 8.84
C MET A 291 6.03 -8.36 9.94
N ALA A 292 5.57 -8.28 11.19
CA ALA A 292 6.43 -8.04 12.36
C ALA A 292 7.31 -9.25 12.71
N TRP A 293 8.06 -9.73 11.72
CA TRP A 293 8.90 -10.93 11.84
C TRP A 293 10.36 -10.62 11.47
N ALA A 294 11.23 -10.64 12.49
CA ALA A 294 12.63 -10.24 12.36
C ALA A 294 13.38 -10.90 11.16
N PRO A 295 13.28 -12.22 10.91
CA PRO A 295 13.96 -12.83 9.76
C PRO A 295 13.55 -12.24 8.42
N ALA A 296 12.26 -11.94 8.21
CA ALA A 296 11.79 -11.32 6.96
C ALA A 296 12.29 -9.89 6.82
N ILE A 297 12.27 -9.11 7.90
CA ILE A 297 12.73 -7.72 7.91
C ILE A 297 14.23 -7.66 7.58
N LEU A 298 15.04 -8.44 8.29
CA LEU A 298 16.50 -8.47 8.12
C LEU A 298 16.90 -8.97 6.72
N PHE A 299 16.25 -10.02 6.23
CA PHE A 299 16.48 -10.54 4.88
C PHE A 299 16.14 -9.48 3.83
N THR A 300 14.99 -8.81 3.95
CA THR A 300 14.58 -7.79 2.98
C THR A 300 15.55 -6.61 2.97
N GLN A 301 15.96 -6.11 4.15
CA GLN A 301 16.97 -5.05 4.24
C GLN A 301 18.31 -5.48 3.61
N GLN A 302 18.73 -6.74 3.79
CA GLN A 302 19.94 -7.27 3.17
C GLN A 302 19.85 -7.31 1.64
N VAL A 303 18.68 -7.64 1.09
CA VAL A 303 18.48 -7.76 -0.37
C VAL A 303 18.33 -6.39 -1.02
N VAL A 304 17.44 -5.53 -0.52
CA VAL A 304 17.10 -4.27 -1.19
C VAL A 304 17.83 -3.05 -0.64
N GLY A 305 18.43 -3.14 0.55
CA GLY A 305 19.11 -2.06 1.25
C GLY A 305 18.25 -1.46 2.37
N GLU A 306 18.93 -0.97 3.42
CA GLU A 306 18.30 -0.38 4.61
C GLU A 306 17.46 0.88 4.28
N ASP A 307 17.84 1.62 3.24
CA ASP A 307 17.17 2.87 2.82
C ASP A 307 15.83 2.63 2.09
N ARG A 308 15.45 1.36 1.89
CA ARG A 308 14.27 0.95 1.12
C ARG A 308 13.16 0.35 1.96
N VAL A 309 13.41 0.07 3.23
CA VAL A 309 12.43 -0.58 4.12
C VAL A 309 11.92 0.42 5.14
N MET A 310 10.59 0.52 5.29
CA MET A 310 9.90 1.44 6.20
C MET A 310 8.98 0.67 7.13
N TYR A 311 8.81 1.19 8.34
CA TYR A 311 7.89 0.65 9.32
C TYR A 311 6.43 0.90 8.93
N ALA A 312 5.58 -0.09 9.12
CA ALA A 312 4.12 0.01 9.08
C ALA A 312 3.49 -1.05 10.00
N MET A 313 2.27 -0.81 10.47
CA MET A 313 1.53 -1.74 11.32
C MET A 313 0.44 -2.50 10.56
N ASP A 314 -0.14 -1.91 9.52
CA ASP A 314 -1.35 -2.39 8.83
C ASP A 314 -2.63 -2.16 9.67
N TYR A 315 -2.67 -1.03 10.39
CA TYR A 315 -3.85 -0.68 11.19
C TYR A 315 -5.05 -0.34 10.28
N PRO A 316 -6.26 -0.79 10.57
CA PRO A 316 -6.67 -1.56 11.76
C PRO A 316 -6.75 -3.08 11.55
N TYR A 317 -6.36 -3.57 10.37
CA TYR A 317 -6.46 -4.99 10.03
C TYR A 317 -5.55 -5.85 10.89
N GLN A 318 -4.34 -5.34 11.16
CA GLN A 318 -3.41 -5.93 12.10
C GLN A 318 -3.03 -4.89 13.17
N PHE A 319 -3.85 -4.82 14.22
CA PHE A 319 -3.58 -3.97 15.37
C PHE A 319 -3.12 -4.85 16.55
N VAL A 320 -1.80 -5.05 16.60
CA VAL A 320 -1.13 -5.84 17.66
C VAL A 320 -0.04 -4.99 18.30
N PRO A 321 -0.33 -4.31 19.42
CA PRO A 321 0.63 -3.39 20.06
C PRO A 321 2.01 -4.00 20.34
N ASP A 322 2.07 -5.30 20.67
CA ASP A 322 3.33 -5.98 20.95
C ASP A 322 4.24 -6.18 19.73
N GLU A 323 3.69 -6.13 18.52
CA GLU A 323 4.50 -6.24 17.28
C GLU A 323 5.43 -5.05 17.06
N VAL A 324 5.09 -3.88 17.62
CA VAL A 324 5.99 -2.71 17.62
C VAL A 324 7.29 -3.03 18.36
N ARG A 325 7.21 -3.82 19.44
CA ARG A 325 8.39 -4.25 20.19
C ARG A 325 9.31 -5.17 19.39
N THR A 326 8.78 -5.95 18.45
CA THR A 326 9.60 -6.75 17.54
C THR A 326 10.54 -5.85 16.75
N HIS A 327 10.03 -4.73 16.22
CA HIS A 327 10.85 -3.77 15.46
C HIS A 327 11.86 -3.04 16.36
N ASP A 328 11.46 -2.63 17.56
CA ASP A 328 12.37 -1.99 18.52
C ASP A 328 13.50 -2.93 18.97
N ASN A 329 13.21 -4.21 19.06
CA ASN A 329 14.15 -5.24 19.55
C ASN A 329 14.97 -5.91 18.43
N LEU A 330 14.85 -5.46 17.18
CA LEU A 330 15.71 -5.96 16.10
C LEU A 330 17.19 -5.79 16.48
N ASP A 331 17.98 -6.85 16.28
CA ASP A 331 19.43 -6.82 16.50
C ASP A 331 20.14 -6.13 15.31
N ILE A 332 19.97 -4.83 15.22
CA ILE A 332 20.58 -3.96 14.20
C ILE A 332 21.07 -2.66 14.87
N PRO A 333 22.04 -1.98 14.26
CA PRO A 333 22.52 -0.68 14.77
C PRO A 333 21.39 0.33 14.92
N LEU A 334 21.49 1.22 15.90
CA LEU A 334 20.49 2.28 16.16
C LEU A 334 20.26 3.14 14.89
N ALA A 335 21.31 3.41 14.11
CA ALA A 335 21.21 4.17 12.87
C ALA A 335 20.30 3.45 11.84
N THR A 336 20.48 2.13 11.66
CA THR A 336 19.64 1.31 10.78
C THR A 336 18.19 1.24 11.29
N LYS A 337 18.02 1.12 12.62
CA LYS A 337 16.70 1.15 13.25
C LYS A 337 16.00 2.49 13.03
N LYS A 338 16.73 3.60 13.16
CA LYS A 338 16.21 4.94 12.86
C LYS A 338 15.80 5.08 11.40
N LYS A 339 16.54 4.50 10.45
CA LYS A 339 16.12 4.46 9.05
C LYS A 339 14.78 3.74 8.88
N LEU A 340 14.66 2.53 9.42
CA LEU A 340 13.46 1.71 9.35
C LEU A 340 12.24 2.43 9.93
N MET A 341 12.36 3.01 11.11
CA MET A 341 11.25 3.53 11.89
C MET A 341 10.87 4.97 11.55
N GLN A 342 11.81 5.77 11.02
CA GLN A 342 11.65 7.21 10.85
C GLN A 342 12.24 7.74 9.53
N ALA A 343 13.56 7.69 9.36
CA ALA A 343 14.26 8.51 8.38
C ALA A 343 13.88 8.18 6.92
N ASN A 344 13.57 6.91 6.61
CA ASN A 344 13.10 6.53 5.29
C ASN A 344 11.72 7.12 5.00
N ALA A 345 10.81 7.08 5.96
CA ALA A 345 9.49 7.71 5.81
C ALA A 345 9.61 9.23 5.63
N GLU A 346 10.41 9.91 6.46
CA GLU A 346 10.68 11.35 6.32
C GLU A 346 11.21 11.70 4.93
N ARG A 347 12.16 10.91 4.44
CA ARG A 347 12.76 11.12 3.12
C ARG A 347 11.75 10.96 1.99
N TRP A 348 11.01 9.84 1.98
CA TRP A 348 10.20 9.46 0.83
C TRP A 348 8.83 10.14 0.80
N PHE A 349 8.31 10.58 1.93
CA PHE A 349 7.10 11.39 2.03
C PHE A 349 7.38 12.88 2.23
N ALA A 350 8.64 13.31 2.23
CA ALA A 350 9.03 14.71 2.44
C ALA A 350 8.34 15.31 3.70
N LEU A 351 8.53 14.67 4.87
CA LEU A 351 7.92 15.03 6.16
C LEU A 351 8.78 16.01 6.95
#